data_c103645138074464bd2be8da27cf6d09
#
_entry.id   c103645138074464bd2be8da27cf6d09
#
_cell.length_a   1.000
_cell.length_b   1.000
_cell.length_c   1.000
_cell.angle_alpha   90.00
_cell.angle_beta   90.00
_cell.angle_gamma   90.00
#
_symmetry.space_group_name_H-M   'P 1'
#
loop_
_entity.id
_entity.type
_entity.pdbx_description
1 polymer ?
#
loop_
_entity_poly.entity_id
_entity_poly.type
_entity_poly.pdbx_seq_one_letter_code
_entity_poly.pdbx_strand_id
1 'polypeptide(L)'
;MLENLPIRAILMVAAVTVTQVAGSTMLVKTVGFRDPAWTAACLATYAISFFLLAETIRQGMALSLIMPILAALVPMAIIAISVTLFGEQASWLRIGLLSAACVLIGIASTV
;
A
#
# COMPACT_ATOMS: atom_id res chain seq x y z
N MET A 1 -10.42 -2.79 -18.36
CA MET A 1 -8.95 -2.89 -18.24
C MET A 1 -8.50 -3.78 -17.10
N LEU A 2 -8.98 -3.54 -15.89
CA LEU A 2 -8.60 -4.41 -14.75
C LEU A 2 -9.11 -5.83 -14.91
N GLU A 3 -10.25 -6.02 -15.51
CA GLU A 3 -10.83 -7.34 -15.72
C GLU A 3 -10.01 -8.20 -16.70
N ASN A 4 -9.13 -7.58 -17.46
CA ASN A 4 -8.28 -8.30 -18.41
C ASN A 4 -6.91 -8.67 -17.83
N LEU A 5 -6.66 -8.32 -16.55
CA LEU A 5 -5.41 -8.66 -15.91
C LEU A 5 -5.38 -10.13 -15.50
N PRO A 6 -4.25 -10.83 -15.70
CA PRO A 6 -4.15 -12.20 -15.24
C PRO A 6 -4.18 -12.28 -13.71
N ILE A 7 -4.67 -13.40 -13.20
CA ILE A 7 -4.71 -13.63 -11.75
C ILE A 7 -3.34 -13.41 -11.12
N ARG A 8 -2.29 -13.82 -11.83
CA ARG A 8 -0.92 -13.67 -11.35
C ARG A 8 -0.58 -12.21 -11.05
N ALA A 9 -0.97 -11.29 -11.96
CA ALA A 9 -0.73 -9.87 -11.75
C ALA A 9 -1.51 -9.34 -10.55
N ILE A 10 -2.76 -9.78 -10.40
CA ILE A 10 -3.59 -9.39 -9.25
C ILE A 10 -2.97 -9.86 -7.95
N LEU A 11 -2.49 -11.11 -7.91
CA LEU A 11 -1.83 -11.65 -6.73
C LEU A 11 -0.55 -10.89 -6.39
N MET A 12 0.22 -10.49 -7.41
CA MET A 12 1.44 -9.72 -7.17
C MET A 12 1.14 -8.33 -6.63
N VAL A 13 0.10 -7.66 -7.16
CA VAL A 13 -0.33 -6.36 -6.63
C VAL A 13 -0.78 -6.51 -5.19
N ALA A 14 -1.52 -7.56 -4.88
CA ALA A 14 -1.95 -7.82 -3.50
C ALA A 14 -0.74 -8.03 -2.59
N ALA A 15 0.27 -8.79 -3.04
CA ALA A 15 1.48 -9.02 -2.26
C ALA A 15 2.25 -7.73 -2.02
N VAL A 16 2.38 -6.87 -3.02
CA VAL A 16 3.02 -5.56 -2.87
C VAL A 16 2.26 -4.72 -1.86
N THR A 17 0.93 -4.70 -1.95
CA THR A 17 0.10 -3.94 -1.03
C THR A 17 0.31 -4.41 0.41
N VAL A 18 0.28 -5.72 0.63
CA VAL A 18 0.46 -6.30 1.97
C VAL A 18 1.84 -5.94 2.53
N THR A 19 2.89 -6.06 1.73
CA THR A 19 4.24 -5.74 2.20
C THR A 19 4.41 -4.26 2.48
N GLN A 20 3.81 -3.39 1.68
CA GLN A 20 3.89 -1.95 1.93
C GLN A 20 3.13 -1.55 3.18
N VAL A 21 1.95 -2.12 3.41
CA VAL A 21 1.18 -1.87 4.63
C VAL A 21 1.95 -2.39 5.84
N ALA A 22 2.51 -3.58 5.77
CA ALA A 22 3.31 -4.14 6.86
C ALA A 22 4.52 -3.27 7.16
N GLY A 23 5.25 -2.82 6.12
CA GLY A 23 6.39 -1.93 6.30
C GLY A 23 6.00 -0.62 6.94
N SER A 24 4.90 -0.03 6.51
CA SER A 24 4.41 1.23 7.07
C SER A 24 4.01 1.07 8.54
N THR A 25 3.40 -0.07 8.88
CA THR A 25 3.04 -0.37 10.27
C THR A 25 4.30 -0.54 11.13
N MET A 26 5.30 -1.23 10.61
CA MET A 26 6.58 -1.39 11.31
C MET A 26 7.31 -0.06 11.50
N LEU A 27 7.09 0.87 10.58
CA LEU A 27 7.73 2.18 10.65
C LEU A 27 7.42 2.90 11.95
N VAL A 28 6.17 2.76 12.45
CA VAL A 28 5.77 3.33 13.74
C VAL A 28 6.63 2.75 14.86
N LYS A 29 6.99 1.48 14.76
CA LYS A 29 7.74 0.77 15.80
C LYS A 29 9.24 1.03 15.75
N THR A 30 9.75 1.68 14.70
CA THR A 30 11.18 1.99 14.60
C THR A 30 11.61 3.14 15.51
N VAL A 31 10.67 3.90 16.05
CA VAL A 31 10.92 5.07 16.91
C VAL A 31 11.91 6.02 16.21
N GLY A 32 11.57 6.42 14.98
CA GLY A 32 12.42 7.30 14.18
C GLY A 32 13.75 6.65 13.80
N PHE A 33 13.72 5.33 13.53
CA PHE A 33 14.89 4.52 13.17
C PHE A 33 15.90 4.38 14.30
N ARG A 34 15.45 4.55 15.54
CA ARG A 34 16.32 4.38 16.71
C ARG A 34 16.33 2.95 17.24
N ASP A 35 15.30 2.17 16.93
CA ASP A 35 15.23 0.75 17.29
C ASP A 35 15.86 -0.07 16.17
N PRO A 36 17.05 -0.66 16.37
CA PRO A 36 17.74 -1.35 15.28
C PRO A 36 17.00 -2.60 14.78
N ALA A 37 16.33 -3.33 15.68
CA ALA A 37 15.63 -4.55 15.28
C ALA A 37 14.43 -4.21 14.40
N TRP A 38 13.59 -3.26 14.82
CA TRP A 38 12.43 -2.85 14.04
C TRP A 38 12.82 -2.11 12.76
N THR A 39 13.91 -1.33 12.81
CA THR A 39 14.41 -0.65 11.63
C THR A 39 14.85 -1.67 10.57
N ALA A 40 15.59 -2.69 10.97
CA ALA A 40 16.04 -3.73 10.05
C ALA A 40 14.85 -4.48 9.45
N ALA A 41 13.86 -4.82 10.28
CA ALA A 41 12.64 -5.51 9.81
C ALA A 41 11.86 -4.63 8.82
N CYS A 42 11.72 -3.36 9.13
CA CYS A 42 11.01 -2.40 8.28
C CYS A 42 11.71 -2.27 6.91
N LEU A 43 13.01 -2.06 6.91
CA LEU A 43 13.78 -1.91 5.67
C LEU A 43 13.75 -3.19 4.84
N ALA A 44 13.84 -4.36 5.48
CA ALA A 44 13.75 -5.63 4.79
C ALA A 44 12.38 -5.81 4.14
N THR A 45 11.31 -5.45 4.86
CA THR A 45 9.94 -5.53 4.33
C THR A 45 9.76 -4.62 3.12
N TYR A 46 10.27 -3.39 3.18
CA TYR A 46 10.21 -2.49 2.04
C TYR A 46 11.06 -2.98 0.87
N ALA A 47 12.21 -3.57 1.14
CA ALA A 47 13.04 -4.14 0.07
C ALA A 47 12.30 -5.25 -0.67
N ILE A 48 11.61 -6.12 0.08
CA ILE A 48 10.77 -7.17 -0.53
C ILE A 48 9.66 -6.54 -1.35
N SER A 49 9.02 -5.51 -0.84
CA SER A 49 7.95 -4.82 -1.54
C SER A 49 8.43 -4.24 -2.87
N PHE A 50 9.58 -3.56 -2.85
CA PHE A 50 10.14 -2.98 -4.08
C PHE A 50 10.56 -4.05 -5.07
N PHE A 51 11.09 -5.17 -4.59
CA PHE A 51 11.42 -6.29 -5.46
C PHE A 51 10.16 -6.83 -6.15
N LEU A 52 9.09 -7.04 -5.39
CA LEU A 52 7.83 -7.52 -5.94
C LEU A 52 7.25 -6.52 -6.93
N LEU A 53 7.35 -5.24 -6.64
CA LEU A 53 6.87 -4.18 -7.54
C LEU A 53 7.64 -4.20 -8.85
N ALA A 54 8.97 -4.32 -8.78
CA ALA A 54 9.81 -4.39 -9.96
C ALA A 54 9.48 -5.63 -10.80
N GLU A 55 9.23 -6.77 -10.16
CA GLU A 55 8.83 -7.98 -10.86
C GLU A 55 7.48 -7.81 -11.55
N THR A 56 6.54 -7.15 -10.90
CA THR A 56 5.22 -6.90 -11.48
C THR A 56 5.36 -6.07 -12.75
N ILE A 57 6.19 -5.04 -12.72
CA ILE A 57 6.45 -4.20 -13.89
C ILE A 57 7.14 -5.01 -14.99
N ARG A 58 8.11 -5.85 -14.62
CA ARG A 58 8.83 -6.69 -15.58
C ARG A 58 7.89 -7.66 -16.31
N GLN A 59 6.84 -8.11 -15.63
CA GLN A 59 5.86 -9.04 -16.22
C GLN A 59 4.85 -8.34 -17.14
N GLY A 60 4.98 -7.05 -17.34
CA GLY A 60 4.20 -6.33 -18.34
C GLY A 60 3.14 -5.40 -17.80
N MET A 61 3.00 -5.26 -16.47
CA MET A 61 2.08 -4.29 -15.92
C MET A 61 2.64 -2.88 -16.09
N ALA A 62 1.82 -1.98 -16.59
CA ALA A 62 2.24 -0.60 -16.78
C ALA A 62 2.37 0.11 -15.43
N LEU A 63 3.44 0.88 -15.28
CA LEU A 63 3.66 1.67 -14.07
C LEU A 63 2.49 2.65 -13.85
N SER A 64 1.96 3.22 -14.94
CA SER A 64 0.83 4.15 -14.87
C SER A 64 -0.45 3.50 -14.35
N LEU A 65 -0.55 2.18 -14.38
CA LEU A 65 -1.68 1.45 -13.83
C LEU A 65 -1.41 1.04 -12.37
N ILE A 66 -0.22 0.55 -12.08
CA ILE A 66 0.13 0.03 -10.76
C ILE A 66 0.15 1.12 -9.70
N MET A 67 0.78 2.24 -9.99
CA MET A 67 0.98 3.28 -8.98
C MET A 67 -0.33 3.90 -8.49
N PRO A 68 -1.30 4.23 -9.35
CA PRO A 68 -2.59 4.71 -8.86
C PRO A 68 -3.35 3.65 -8.04
N ILE A 69 -3.27 2.38 -8.42
CA ILE A 69 -3.91 1.31 -7.66
C ILE A 69 -3.33 1.23 -6.26
N LEU A 70 -2.00 1.26 -6.14
CA LEU A 70 -1.34 1.24 -4.84
C LEU A 70 -1.66 2.49 -4.04
N ALA A 71 -1.74 3.64 -4.71
CA ALA A 71 -2.08 4.90 -4.04
C ALA A 71 -3.50 4.88 -3.46
N ALA A 72 -4.39 4.05 -4.00
CA ALA A 72 -5.72 3.87 -3.45
C ALA A 72 -5.75 2.80 -2.35
N LEU A 73 -5.11 1.65 -2.58
CA LEU A 73 -5.19 0.51 -1.67
C LEU A 73 -4.38 0.70 -0.40
N VAL A 74 -3.15 1.19 -0.51
CA VAL A 74 -2.25 1.30 0.64
C VAL A 74 -2.77 2.30 1.68
N PRO A 75 -3.13 3.54 1.30
CA PRO A 75 -3.66 4.49 2.28
C PRO A 75 -4.93 4.02 2.97
N MET A 76 -5.84 3.37 2.25
CA MET A 76 -7.08 2.88 2.86
C MET A 76 -6.78 1.81 3.90
N ALA A 77 -5.88 0.89 3.59
CA ALA A 77 -5.49 -0.15 4.53
C ALA A 77 -4.79 0.45 5.76
N ILE A 78 -3.92 1.44 5.55
CA ILE A 78 -3.20 2.09 6.64
C ILE A 78 -4.17 2.85 7.55
N ILE A 79 -5.14 3.56 6.98
CA ILE A 79 -6.13 4.28 7.77
C ILE A 79 -6.90 3.30 8.65
N ALA A 80 -7.34 2.18 8.10
CA ALA A 80 -8.07 1.17 8.86
C ALA A 80 -7.21 0.63 10.00
N ILE A 81 -5.95 0.33 9.75
CA ILE A 81 -5.04 -0.20 10.76
C ILE A 81 -4.75 0.86 11.84
N SER A 82 -4.50 2.10 11.43
CA SER A 82 -4.17 3.17 12.37
C SER A 82 -5.32 3.43 13.33
N VAL A 83 -6.54 3.45 12.84
CA VAL A 83 -7.72 3.71 13.68
C VAL A 83 -8.02 2.51 14.57
N THR A 84 -7.91 1.28 14.04
CA THR A 84 -8.32 0.10 14.80
C THR A 84 -7.24 -0.45 15.72
N LEU A 85 -5.98 -0.50 15.28
CA LEU A 85 -4.89 -1.13 16.05
C LEU A 85 -4.09 -0.14 16.88
N PHE A 86 -3.85 1.06 16.35
CA PHE A 86 -3.05 2.06 17.06
C PHE A 86 -3.90 3.07 17.82
N GLY A 87 -5.21 3.00 17.67
CA GLY A 87 -6.11 3.90 18.38
C GLY A 87 -5.97 5.36 17.99
N GLU A 88 -5.43 5.64 16.81
CA GLU A 88 -5.32 7.01 16.34
C GLU A 88 -6.69 7.60 16.11
N GLN A 89 -6.84 8.86 16.50
CA GLN A 89 -8.09 9.55 16.29
C GLN A 89 -8.11 10.20 14.91
N ALA A 90 -9.22 10.01 14.22
CA ALA A 90 -9.44 10.66 12.95
C ALA A 90 -10.89 11.14 12.91
N SER A 91 -11.10 12.37 12.45
CA SER A 91 -12.45 12.89 12.31
C SER A 91 -13.17 12.16 11.18
N TRP A 92 -14.50 12.09 11.28
CA TRP A 92 -15.29 11.49 10.22
C TRP A 92 -15.11 12.21 8.90
N LEU A 93 -14.94 13.53 8.95
CA LEU A 93 -14.69 14.31 7.74
C LEU A 93 -13.39 13.90 7.08
N ARG A 94 -12.32 13.72 7.87
CA ARG A 94 -11.02 13.32 7.35
C ARG A 94 -11.10 11.93 6.72
N ILE A 95 -11.74 10.98 7.41
CA ILE A 95 -11.90 9.63 6.88
C ILE A 95 -12.71 9.66 5.58
N GLY A 96 -13.79 10.43 5.55
CA GLY A 96 -14.62 10.55 4.37
C GLY A 96 -13.88 11.14 3.18
N LEU A 97 -13.11 12.21 3.41
CA LEU A 97 -12.33 12.84 2.34
C LEU A 97 -11.24 11.92 1.79
N LEU A 98 -10.53 11.22 2.68
CA LEU A 98 -9.49 10.30 2.25
C LEU A 98 -10.08 9.10 1.50
N SER A 99 -11.21 8.58 1.96
CA SER A 99 -11.89 7.49 1.28
C SER A 99 -12.38 7.91 -0.10
N ALA A 100 -12.95 9.12 -0.21
CA ALA A 100 -13.39 9.66 -1.48
C ALA A 100 -12.21 9.82 -2.45
N ALA A 101 -11.08 10.32 -1.97
CA ALA A 101 -9.89 10.46 -2.79
C ALA A 101 -9.41 9.09 -3.31
N CYS A 102 -9.41 8.07 -2.46
CA CYS A 102 -9.02 6.72 -2.85
C CYS A 102 -9.96 6.16 -3.91
N VAL A 103 -11.27 6.38 -3.75
CA VAL A 103 -12.26 5.94 -4.75
C VAL A 103 -12.03 6.63 -6.08
N LEU A 104 -11.79 7.95 -6.06
CA LEU A 104 -11.52 8.70 -7.29
C LEU A 104 -10.26 8.20 -7.99
N ILE A 105 -9.21 7.91 -7.24
CA ILE A 105 -7.97 7.36 -7.80
C ILE A 105 -8.26 5.99 -8.44
N GLY A 106 -9.03 5.15 -7.76
CA GLY A 106 -9.40 3.85 -8.28
C GLY A 106 -10.18 3.95 -9.59
N ILE A 107 -11.15 4.88 -9.65
CA ILE A 107 -11.91 5.11 -10.87
C ILE A 107 -10.99 5.60 -11.99
N ALA A 108 -10.10 6.53 -11.69
CA ALA A 108 -9.16 7.05 -12.67
C ALA A 108 -8.26 5.95 -13.25
N SER A 109 -7.95 4.93 -12.45
CA SER A 109 -7.11 3.81 -12.90
C SER A 109 -7.78 2.94 -13.94
N THR A 110 -9.11 2.99 -14.05
CA THR A 110 -9.86 2.16 -15.00
C THR A 110 -10.27 2.91 -16.26
N VAL A 111 -10.06 4.19 -16.31
CA VAL A 111 -10.48 5.04 -17.45
C VAL A 111 -9.40 5.20 -18.53
#